data_089f43bb938a5fb1b0df4d8212c7b59b
#
_entry.id   089f43bb938a5fb1b0df4d8212c7b59b
#
_cell.length_a   1.000
_cell.length_b   1.000
_cell.length_c   1.000
_cell.angle_alpha   90.00
_cell.angle_beta   90.00
_cell.angle_gamma   90.00
#
_symmetry.space_group_name_H-M   'P 1'
#
loop_
_entity.id
_entity.type
_entity.pdbx_description
1 polymer ?
#
loop_
_entity_poly.entity_id
_entity_poly.type
_entity_poly.pdbx_seq_one_letter_code
_entity_poly.pdbx_strand_id
1 'polypeptide(L)'
;MLFLDESGFGLWLPLAYSWTAVGTVRGVPRGGGRVGRVNVIGHLDWQADGAHRIGFAVVSGSCRTEVVVRYLDELAQEGARRGVPTVVYLDNASFHRSQDFRRCWERWLACGLRVRYLPCYSPHLNLMETVWRRVKGGLMPRRYYEDVASLRAAVVAGLKQLGGKELKI
;
A
#
# COMPACT_ATOMS: atom_id res chain seq x y z
N MET A 1 3.51 13.59 8.96
CA MET A 1 2.13 13.28 8.49
C MET A 1 2.21 12.00 7.69
N LEU A 2 1.31 11.05 7.93
CA LEU A 2 1.28 9.77 7.22
C LEU A 2 0.09 9.71 6.28
N PHE A 3 0.31 9.30 5.04
CA PHE A 3 -0.73 8.97 4.07
C PHE A 3 -0.79 7.46 3.93
N LEU A 4 -1.86 6.86 4.39
CA LEU A 4 -2.03 5.40 4.41
C LEU A 4 -2.97 4.97 3.28
N ASP A 5 -2.65 3.84 2.66
CA ASP A 5 -3.43 3.24 1.59
C ASP A 5 -3.14 1.74 1.44
N GLU A 6 -4.06 1.02 0.82
CA GLU A 6 -3.90 -0.38 0.49
C GLU A 6 -3.80 -0.57 -1.02
N SER A 7 -3.00 -1.53 -1.43
CA SER A 7 -2.88 -1.90 -2.83
C SER A 7 -2.81 -3.38 -3.07
N GLY A 8 -3.51 -3.84 -4.09
CA GLY A 8 -3.44 -5.21 -4.54
C GLY A 8 -2.62 -5.35 -5.81
N PHE A 9 -1.84 -6.41 -5.86
CA PHE A 9 -1.02 -6.82 -6.98
C PHE A 9 -1.47 -8.21 -7.43
N GLY A 10 -1.87 -8.34 -8.70
CA GLY A 10 -2.25 -9.63 -9.29
C GLY A 10 -1.06 -10.29 -9.97
N LEU A 11 -1.16 -11.60 -10.22
CA LEU A 11 -0.20 -12.32 -11.05
C LEU A 11 -0.10 -11.75 -12.46
N TRP A 12 -1.18 -11.11 -12.91
CA TRP A 12 -1.27 -10.42 -14.17
C TRP A 12 -1.05 -8.93 -13.95
N LEU A 13 -0.01 -8.40 -14.57
CA LEU A 13 0.08 -6.94 -14.70
C LEU A 13 -0.84 -6.51 -15.84
N PRO A 14 -1.67 -5.48 -15.66
CA PRO A 14 -2.45 -4.95 -16.75
C PRO A 14 -1.49 -4.48 -17.84
N LEU A 15 -1.52 -5.15 -18.98
CA LEU A 15 -0.81 -4.73 -20.18
C LEU A 15 -1.59 -3.56 -20.78
N ALA A 16 -1.22 -2.35 -20.44
CA ALA A 16 -1.91 -1.21 -20.98
C ALA A 16 -1.59 -1.02 -22.47
N TYR A 17 -0.32 -0.88 -22.83
CA TYR A 17 0.15 -0.69 -24.21
C TYR A 17 1.58 -1.20 -24.35
N SER A 18 1.93 -1.67 -25.56
CA SER A 18 3.29 -2.05 -25.96
C SER A 18 3.56 -1.56 -27.35
N TRP A 19 4.74 -1.00 -27.57
CA TRP A 19 5.21 -0.67 -28.91
C TRP A 19 5.67 -1.93 -29.63
N THR A 20 5.17 -2.15 -30.83
CA THR A 20 5.62 -3.22 -31.74
C THR A 20 5.86 -2.63 -33.13
N ALA A 21 6.66 -3.30 -33.96
CA ALA A 21 6.79 -2.94 -35.32
C ALA A 21 5.44 -3.02 -36.04
N VAL A 22 5.18 -2.12 -36.97
CA VAL A 22 3.94 -2.10 -37.77
C VAL A 22 3.75 -3.47 -38.43
N GLY A 23 2.54 -4.03 -38.28
CA GLY A 23 2.19 -5.37 -38.79
C GLY A 23 2.59 -6.57 -37.92
N THR A 24 3.21 -6.35 -36.76
CA THR A 24 3.55 -7.41 -35.84
C THR A 24 2.59 -7.47 -34.64
N VAL A 25 2.14 -8.67 -34.29
CA VAL A 25 1.35 -8.90 -33.07
C VAL A 25 2.27 -9.48 -32.01
N ARG A 26 2.40 -8.79 -30.90
CA ARG A 26 3.13 -9.32 -29.74
C ARG A 26 2.20 -10.20 -28.93
N GLY A 27 2.37 -11.49 -29.03
CA GLY A 27 1.65 -12.46 -28.21
C GLY A 27 2.04 -12.27 -26.74
N VAL A 28 1.05 -12.08 -25.88
CA VAL A 28 1.23 -12.12 -24.42
C VAL A 28 0.89 -13.52 -23.96
N PRO A 29 1.76 -14.23 -23.22
CA PRO A 29 1.41 -15.53 -22.69
C PRO A 29 0.11 -15.44 -21.89
N ARG A 30 -0.93 -16.14 -22.32
CA ARG A 30 -2.09 -16.40 -21.48
C ARG A 30 -1.62 -17.37 -20.40
N GLY A 31 -1.28 -16.84 -19.23
CA GLY A 31 -1.09 -17.69 -18.06
C GLY A 31 -2.37 -18.47 -17.79
N GLY A 32 -2.26 -19.77 -17.67
CA GLY A 32 -3.41 -20.66 -17.48
C GLY A 32 -4.09 -20.42 -16.13
N GLY A 33 -5.07 -19.53 -16.07
CA GLY A 33 -6.08 -19.47 -15.03
C GLY A 33 -5.63 -19.39 -13.56
N ARG A 34 -4.35 -19.21 -13.27
CA ARG A 34 -3.87 -19.11 -11.88
C ARG A 34 -4.36 -17.82 -11.24
N VAL A 35 -5.22 -17.95 -10.25
CA VAL A 35 -5.70 -16.85 -9.44
C VAL A 35 -4.72 -16.67 -8.28
N GLY A 36 -4.14 -15.47 -8.18
CA GLY A 36 -3.26 -15.15 -7.06
C GLY A 36 -3.09 -13.63 -6.92
N ARG A 37 -3.04 -13.17 -5.69
CA ARG A 37 -2.92 -11.74 -5.38
C ARG A 37 -2.05 -11.55 -4.14
N VAL A 38 -1.25 -10.51 -4.17
CA VAL A 38 -0.54 -9.97 -3.00
C VAL A 38 -1.21 -8.67 -2.63
N ASN A 39 -1.67 -8.56 -1.40
CA ASN A 39 -2.19 -7.31 -0.85
C ASN A 39 -1.13 -6.70 0.06
N VAL A 40 -1.03 -5.38 0.00
CA VAL A 40 -0.08 -4.60 0.78
C VAL A 40 -0.82 -3.44 1.39
N ILE A 41 -0.60 -3.18 2.66
CA ILE A 41 -0.93 -1.93 3.32
C ILE A 41 0.36 -1.12 3.48
N GLY A 42 0.31 0.18 3.25
CA GLY A 42 1.50 1.00 3.38
C GLY A 42 1.19 2.45 3.72
N HIS A 43 2.21 3.15 4.19
CA HIS A 43 2.12 4.58 4.42
C HIS A 43 3.33 5.30 3.84
N LEU A 44 3.09 6.53 3.43
CA LEU A 44 4.12 7.51 3.13
C LEU A 44 4.20 8.52 4.29
N ASP A 45 5.32 8.57 4.98
CA ASP A 45 5.61 9.61 5.97
C ASP A 45 6.12 10.85 5.24
N TRP A 46 5.22 11.82 5.07
CA TRP A 46 5.56 13.07 4.42
C TRP A 46 6.23 14.00 5.40
N GLN A 47 7.46 14.40 5.08
CA GLN A 47 8.28 15.33 5.85
C GLN A 47 8.44 16.64 5.07
N ALA A 48 8.43 17.76 5.76
CA ALA A 48 8.56 19.09 5.14
C ALA A 48 9.94 19.32 4.50
N ASP A 49 10.97 18.61 4.97
CA ASP A 49 12.34 18.64 4.44
C ASP A 49 12.54 17.79 3.18
N GLY A 50 11.49 17.13 2.71
CA GLY A 50 11.55 16.23 1.56
C GLY A 50 12.09 14.82 1.83
N ALA A 51 12.50 14.53 3.06
CA ALA A 51 12.99 13.21 3.48
C ALA A 51 11.85 12.22 3.71
N HIS A 52 11.05 11.95 2.67
CA HIS A 52 9.91 11.04 2.77
C HIS A 52 10.35 9.60 3.08
N ARG A 53 9.61 8.95 3.97
CA ARG A 53 9.83 7.56 4.35
C ARG A 53 8.61 6.72 3.99
N ILE A 54 8.84 5.50 3.59
CA ILE A 54 7.78 4.53 3.25
C ILE A 54 7.84 3.40 4.25
N GLY A 55 6.69 3.10 4.87
CA GLY A 55 6.48 1.86 5.60
C GLY A 55 5.43 1.02 4.90
N PHE A 56 5.56 -0.30 4.94
CA PHE A 56 4.58 -1.20 4.35
C PHE A 56 4.54 -2.55 5.05
N ALA A 57 3.44 -3.27 4.91
CA ALA A 57 3.33 -4.66 5.31
C ALA A 57 2.60 -5.46 4.23
N VAL A 58 3.09 -6.67 3.97
CA VAL A 58 2.40 -7.62 3.09
C VAL A 58 1.33 -8.35 3.89
N VAL A 59 0.11 -8.33 3.38
CA VAL A 59 -1.08 -8.85 4.05
C VAL A 59 -1.39 -10.26 3.56
N SER A 60 -1.57 -11.18 4.48
CA SER A 60 -2.08 -12.51 4.17
C SER A 60 -3.59 -12.45 3.95
N GLY A 61 -4.04 -12.68 2.71
CA GLY A 61 -5.45 -12.59 2.34
C GLY A 61 -5.90 -11.16 2.01
N SER A 62 -7.16 -10.82 2.34
CA SER A 62 -7.77 -9.51 2.04
C SER A 62 -7.40 -8.48 3.09
N CYS A 63 -7.23 -7.22 2.68
CA CYS A 63 -7.24 -6.10 3.62
C CYS A 63 -8.63 -5.95 4.24
N ARG A 64 -8.70 -6.07 5.55
CA ARG A 64 -9.91 -5.95 6.37
C ARG A 64 -9.64 -4.99 7.51
N THR A 65 -10.70 -4.61 8.24
CA THR A 65 -10.59 -3.72 9.40
C THR A 65 -9.48 -4.13 10.36
N GLU A 66 -9.36 -5.43 10.68
CA GLU A 66 -8.40 -5.94 11.66
C GLU A 66 -6.94 -5.73 11.22
N VAL A 67 -6.68 -5.82 9.92
CA VAL A 67 -5.35 -5.58 9.34
C VAL A 67 -4.97 -4.11 9.49
N VAL A 68 -5.90 -3.22 9.12
CA VAL A 68 -5.66 -1.77 9.24
C VAL A 68 -5.51 -1.35 10.70
N VAL A 69 -6.33 -1.91 11.58
CA VAL A 69 -6.23 -1.65 13.03
C VAL A 69 -4.86 -2.07 13.56
N ARG A 70 -4.38 -3.27 13.25
CA ARG A 70 -3.04 -3.71 13.66
C ARG A 70 -1.93 -2.80 13.11
N TYR A 71 -2.07 -2.40 11.85
CA TYR A 71 -1.08 -1.51 11.24
C TYR A 71 -1.03 -0.16 11.94
N LEU A 72 -2.19 0.42 12.27
CA LEU A 72 -2.27 1.68 13.02
C LEU A 72 -1.82 1.54 14.47
N ASP A 73 -2.04 0.39 15.10
CA ASP A 73 -1.52 0.10 16.44
C ASP A 73 0.02 0.14 16.46
N GLU A 74 0.68 -0.47 15.47
CA GLU A 74 2.15 -0.39 15.33
C GLU A 74 2.63 1.05 15.14
N LEU A 75 1.95 1.82 14.28
CA LEU A 75 2.29 3.23 14.06
C LEU A 75 2.08 4.08 15.31
N ALA A 76 1.01 3.82 16.08
CA ALA A 76 0.73 4.52 17.32
C ALA A 76 1.80 4.25 18.39
N GLN A 77 2.18 2.99 18.55
CA GLN A 77 3.24 2.59 19.47
C GLN A 77 4.60 3.16 19.07
N GLU A 78 4.94 3.15 17.79
CA GLU A 78 6.18 3.75 17.30
C GLU A 78 6.19 5.26 17.51
N GLY A 79 5.08 5.95 17.23
CA GLY A 79 4.93 7.39 17.50
C GLY A 79 5.09 7.72 18.98
N ALA A 80 4.46 6.95 19.85
CA ALA A 80 4.55 7.10 21.30
C ALA A 80 6.00 6.90 21.82
N ARG A 81 6.68 5.83 21.34
CA ARG A 81 8.10 5.59 21.70
C ARG A 81 9.02 6.73 21.29
N ARG A 82 8.72 7.38 20.19
CA ARG A 82 9.51 8.51 19.67
C ARG A 82 9.09 9.87 20.25
N GLY A 83 7.99 9.91 21.01
CA GLY A 83 7.41 11.17 21.52
C GLY A 83 6.90 12.11 20.41
N VAL A 84 6.55 11.58 19.23
CA VAL A 84 6.15 12.36 18.05
C VAL A 84 4.66 12.20 17.78
N PRO A 85 3.85 13.26 17.93
CA PRO A 85 2.45 13.23 17.52
C PRO A 85 2.31 12.89 16.04
N THR A 86 1.45 11.93 15.75
CA THR A 86 1.28 11.40 14.40
C THR A 86 -0.13 11.66 13.89
N VAL A 87 -0.25 12.20 12.68
CA VAL A 87 -1.55 12.33 11.98
C VAL A 87 -1.52 11.40 10.78
N VAL A 88 -2.51 10.50 10.70
CA VAL A 88 -2.68 9.55 9.60
C VAL A 88 -3.89 9.96 8.77
N TYR A 89 -3.68 10.15 7.48
CA TYR A 89 -4.73 10.38 6.48
C TYR A 89 -5.09 9.09 5.79
N LEU A 90 -6.40 8.77 5.74
CA LEU A 90 -6.99 7.60 5.10
C LEU A 90 -8.03 8.03 4.08
N ASP A 91 -8.36 7.16 3.16
CA ASP A 91 -9.57 7.30 2.36
C ASP A 91 -10.84 6.94 3.15
N ASN A 92 -11.99 7.04 2.49
CA ASN A 92 -13.30 6.76 3.08
C ASN A 92 -13.77 5.32 2.85
N ALA A 93 -12.90 4.35 2.69
CA ALA A 93 -13.29 2.96 2.53
C ALA A 93 -14.20 2.49 3.69
N SER A 94 -15.15 1.63 3.41
CA SER A 94 -16.17 1.20 4.39
C SER A 94 -15.57 0.58 5.65
N PHE A 95 -14.49 -0.18 5.51
CA PHE A 95 -13.80 -0.83 6.63
C PHE A 95 -13.02 0.16 7.50
N HIS A 96 -12.61 1.34 6.98
CA HIS A 96 -12.04 2.45 7.76
C HIS A 96 -13.09 3.19 8.59
N ARG A 97 -14.36 2.95 8.35
CA ARG A 97 -15.49 3.61 9.01
C ARG A 97 -16.32 2.65 9.88
N SER A 98 -15.91 1.39 9.98
CA SER A 98 -16.58 0.37 10.79
C SER A 98 -16.62 0.75 12.27
N GLN A 99 -17.54 0.15 13.03
CA GLN A 99 -17.61 0.37 14.48
C GLN A 99 -16.33 -0.12 15.17
N ASP A 100 -15.78 -1.26 14.74
CA ASP A 100 -14.56 -1.82 15.33
C ASP A 100 -13.36 -0.92 15.10
N PHE A 101 -13.28 -0.29 13.93
CA PHE A 101 -12.25 0.71 13.66
C PHE A 101 -12.40 1.93 14.58
N ARG A 102 -13.63 2.46 14.75
CA ARG A 102 -13.88 3.64 15.58
C ARG A 102 -13.61 3.40 17.06
N ARG A 103 -13.86 2.19 17.57
CA ARG A 103 -13.53 1.81 18.97
C ARG A 103 -12.05 1.93 19.30
N CYS A 104 -11.18 1.97 18.28
CA CYS A 104 -9.74 2.10 18.47
C CYS A 104 -9.25 3.55 18.62
N TRP A 105 -10.09 4.54 18.33
CA TRP A 105 -9.68 5.94 18.26
C TRP A 105 -9.14 6.46 19.58
N GLU A 106 -9.78 6.18 20.69
CA GLU A 106 -9.35 6.67 22.01
C GLU A 106 -7.96 6.14 22.36
N ARG A 107 -7.70 4.86 22.13
CA ARG A 107 -6.38 4.27 22.40
C ARG A 107 -5.29 4.84 21.49
N TRP A 108 -5.60 5.11 20.22
CA TRP A 108 -4.65 5.75 19.32
C TRP A 108 -4.37 7.20 19.73
N LEU A 109 -5.42 7.92 20.12
CA LEU A 109 -5.27 9.30 20.60
C LEU A 109 -4.42 9.36 21.87
N ALA A 110 -4.58 8.40 22.79
CA ALA A 110 -3.75 8.28 23.99
C ALA A 110 -2.26 8.05 23.65
N CYS A 111 -1.96 7.40 22.51
CA CYS A 111 -0.62 7.23 21.97
C CYS A 111 -0.15 8.41 21.09
N GLY A 112 -0.92 9.49 21.00
CA GLY A 112 -0.59 10.65 20.18
C GLY A 112 -0.86 10.48 18.68
N LEU A 113 -1.57 9.40 18.25
CA LEU A 113 -1.96 9.18 16.87
C LEU A 113 -3.39 9.66 16.63
N ARG A 114 -3.56 10.47 15.61
CA ARG A 114 -4.86 11.00 15.15
C ARG A 114 -5.17 10.54 13.74
N VAL A 115 -6.37 10.00 13.54
CA VAL A 115 -6.88 9.63 12.23
C VAL A 115 -7.63 10.80 11.60
N ARG A 116 -7.43 11.02 10.33
CA ARG A 116 -8.16 11.98 9.48
C ARG A 116 -8.57 11.31 8.18
N TYR A 117 -9.75 11.66 7.68
CA TYR A 117 -10.21 11.18 6.38
C TYR A 117 -9.92 12.22 5.31
N LEU A 118 -9.49 11.73 4.16
CA LEU A 118 -9.42 12.55 2.95
C LEU A 118 -10.83 12.89 2.46
N PRO A 119 -11.01 13.99 1.72
CA PRO A 119 -12.28 14.28 1.08
C PRO A 119 -12.74 13.12 0.19
N CYS A 120 -14.05 12.91 0.11
CA CYS A 120 -14.61 11.90 -0.78
C CYS A 120 -14.19 12.16 -2.23
N TYR A 121 -13.98 11.08 -2.99
CA TYR A 121 -13.60 11.13 -4.42
C TYR A 121 -12.33 11.95 -4.72
N SER A 122 -11.40 12.01 -3.78
CA SER A 122 -10.15 12.75 -3.94
C SER A 122 -8.90 11.87 -3.81
N PRO A 123 -8.74 10.82 -4.63
CA PRO A 123 -7.60 9.90 -4.53
C PRO A 123 -6.27 10.60 -4.79
N HIS A 124 -6.27 11.67 -5.59
CA HIS A 124 -5.07 12.47 -5.88
C HIS A 124 -4.45 13.12 -4.63
N LEU A 125 -5.22 13.26 -3.55
CA LEU A 125 -4.72 13.77 -2.27
C LEU A 125 -4.01 12.68 -1.43
N ASN A 126 -4.22 11.40 -1.76
CA ASN A 126 -3.48 10.32 -1.10
C ASN A 126 -2.11 10.14 -1.74
N LEU A 127 -1.09 10.70 -1.12
CA LEU A 127 0.28 10.64 -1.66
C LEU A 127 0.83 9.21 -1.75
N MET A 128 0.29 8.26 -0.97
CA MET A 128 0.69 6.85 -1.08
C MET A 128 0.32 6.24 -2.44
N GLU A 129 -0.74 6.73 -3.10
CA GLU A 129 -1.05 6.31 -4.48
C GLU A 129 0.11 6.56 -5.46
N THR A 130 0.89 7.61 -5.25
CA THR A 130 2.06 7.90 -6.09
C THR A 130 3.12 6.82 -5.93
N VAL A 131 3.30 6.29 -4.73
CA VAL A 131 4.19 5.15 -4.46
C VAL A 131 3.70 3.91 -5.23
N TRP A 132 2.40 3.59 -5.13
CA TRP A 132 1.83 2.44 -5.84
C TRP A 132 1.97 2.55 -7.35
N ARG A 133 1.74 3.74 -7.92
CA ARG A 133 1.94 3.98 -9.36
C ARG A 133 3.39 3.77 -9.78
N ARG A 134 4.36 4.21 -8.99
CA ARG A 134 5.80 3.99 -9.28
C ARG A 134 6.16 2.50 -9.22
N VAL A 135 5.67 1.79 -8.20
CA VAL A 135 5.92 0.34 -8.06
C VAL A 135 5.31 -0.42 -9.25
N LYS A 136 4.01 -0.22 -9.51
CA LYS A 136 3.28 -0.90 -10.60
C LYS A 136 3.76 -0.50 -12.00
N GLY A 137 4.14 0.77 -12.17
CA GLY A 137 4.46 1.33 -13.47
C GLY A 137 5.90 1.13 -13.93
N GLY A 138 6.86 1.02 -13.01
CA GLY A 138 8.27 1.06 -13.38
C GLY A 138 9.22 0.16 -12.60
N LEU A 139 8.94 -0.10 -11.31
CA LEU A 139 9.89 -0.82 -10.47
C LEU A 139 9.66 -2.33 -10.49
N MET A 140 8.44 -2.76 -10.72
CA MET A 140 8.14 -4.18 -10.94
C MET A 140 8.35 -4.54 -12.40
N PRO A 141 9.06 -5.65 -12.71
CA PRO A 141 9.11 -6.17 -14.07
C PRO A 141 7.71 -6.40 -14.64
N ARG A 142 7.43 -5.85 -15.81
CA ARG A 142 6.15 -6.05 -16.52
C ARG A 142 6.11 -7.44 -17.14
N ARG A 143 5.84 -8.44 -16.31
CA ARG A 143 5.74 -9.84 -16.72
C ARG A 143 4.61 -10.55 -15.99
N TYR A 144 4.26 -11.70 -16.49
CA TYR A 144 3.46 -12.67 -15.76
C TYR A 144 4.30 -13.29 -14.65
N TYR A 145 3.74 -13.39 -13.46
CA TYR A 145 4.36 -14.08 -12.32
C TYR A 145 3.79 -15.48 -12.19
N GLU A 146 4.67 -16.47 -12.11
CA GLU A 146 4.28 -17.89 -12.09
C GLU A 146 3.51 -18.27 -10.82
N ASP A 147 3.84 -17.63 -9.71
CA ASP A 147 3.24 -17.86 -8.41
C ASP A 147 3.18 -16.59 -7.55
N VAL A 148 2.46 -16.70 -6.43
CA VAL A 148 2.29 -15.61 -5.48
C VAL A 148 3.60 -15.27 -4.76
N ALA A 149 4.50 -16.23 -4.60
CA ALA A 149 5.77 -16.00 -3.91
C ALA A 149 6.70 -15.11 -4.77
N SER A 150 6.82 -15.40 -6.07
CA SER A 150 7.59 -14.56 -7.00
C SER A 150 7.00 -13.17 -7.15
N LEU A 151 5.65 -13.05 -7.19
CA LEU A 151 4.97 -11.77 -7.19
C LEU A 151 5.26 -10.99 -5.90
N ARG A 152 5.15 -11.66 -4.73
CA ARG A 152 5.47 -11.05 -3.43
C ARG A 152 6.91 -10.53 -3.38
N ALA A 153 7.86 -11.34 -3.83
CA ALA A 153 9.27 -10.93 -3.88
C ALA A 153 9.48 -9.68 -4.75
N ALA A 154 8.84 -9.60 -5.92
CA ALA A 154 8.93 -8.45 -6.80
C ALA A 154 8.29 -7.19 -6.19
N VAL A 155 7.12 -7.31 -5.54
CA VAL A 155 6.46 -6.19 -4.85
C VAL A 155 7.34 -5.65 -3.72
N VAL A 156 7.86 -6.55 -2.88
CA VAL A 156 8.74 -6.17 -1.76
C VAL A 156 10.03 -5.51 -2.28
N ALA A 157 10.64 -6.08 -3.33
CA ALA A 157 11.83 -5.49 -3.94
C ALA A 157 11.57 -4.09 -4.49
N GLY A 158 10.46 -3.89 -5.21
CA GLY A 158 10.06 -2.58 -5.73
C GLY A 158 9.85 -1.53 -4.63
N LEU A 159 9.20 -1.92 -3.52
CA LEU A 159 9.01 -1.02 -2.38
C LEU A 159 10.33 -0.70 -1.67
N LYS A 160 11.21 -1.67 -1.51
CA LYS A 160 12.54 -1.46 -0.92
C LYS A 160 13.44 -0.56 -1.78
N GLN A 161 13.33 -0.61 -3.11
CA GLN A 161 14.02 0.33 -4.00
C GLN A 161 13.61 1.79 -3.78
N LEU A 162 12.39 2.01 -3.30
CA LEU A 162 11.91 3.34 -2.89
C LEU A 162 12.29 3.70 -1.44
N GLY A 163 13.14 2.92 -0.79
CA GLY A 163 13.50 3.11 0.62
C GLY A 163 12.43 2.60 1.60
N GLY A 164 11.50 1.77 1.13
CA GLY A 164 10.41 1.24 1.96
C GLY A 164 10.92 0.26 3.02
N LYS A 165 10.44 0.41 4.25
CA LYS A 165 10.68 -0.49 5.39
C LYS A 165 9.48 -1.43 5.56
N GLU A 166 9.72 -2.73 5.52
CA GLU A 166 8.69 -3.74 5.79
C GLU A 166 8.41 -3.83 7.29
N LEU A 167 7.15 -3.67 7.67
CA LEU A 167 6.66 -3.81 9.04
C LEU A 167 6.10 -5.23 9.23
N LYS A 168 6.23 -5.75 10.43
CA LYS A 168 5.62 -7.04 10.83
C LYS A 168 4.32 -6.72 11.58
N ILE A 169 3.19 -7.07 11.01
CA ILE A 169 1.86 -6.88 11.58
C ILE A 169 1.11 -8.21 11.73
#